data_aa2e36bbfe859806e2318b70152ad528
#
_entry.id   aa2e36bbfe859806e2318b70152ad528
#
_cell.length_a   1.000
_cell.length_b   1.000
_cell.length_c   1.000
_cell.angle_alpha   90.00
_cell.angle_beta   90.00
_cell.angle_gamma   90.00
#
_symmetry.space_group_name_H-M   'P 1'
#
loop_
_entity.id
_entity.type
_entity.pdbx_description
1 polymer ?
#
loop_
_entity_poly.entity_id
_entity_poly.type
_entity_poly.pdbx_seq_one_letter_code
_entity_poly.pdbx_strand_id
1 'polypeptide(L)'
;IRPGWFCQAQQDNQVKSPQQLADIYYRSVGHNGTMLLNFPVNRDGLIHPIDSTNAVKFREIIDNDFKTNLIAGMKAKATSTRGKRFSTTAMTDNDYDTYWATADGTNTATVTYQFRQPQRMNRMMLQEYIPLGQRVKSFVVEYQDGKQWLPVSLNEETTTIGYKRLLRFKSVTSKGIRVRFTDSRGPLCINNLGVYDAGENADQVLPSTSQIATTLPYSFINQEADKAKAAADRNERTNCFIDGNELVIDLGQERTISSFHYLPDQSAP
;
A
#
# COMPACT_ATOMS: atom_id res chain seq x y z
N ILE A 1 2.77 21.04 -1.27
CA ILE A 1 3.75 20.43 -2.16
C ILE A 1 5.16 21.02 -2.04
N ARG A 2 5.31 22.11 -1.27
CA ARG A 2 6.54 22.78 -0.91
C ARG A 2 7.00 22.37 0.48
N PRO A 3 8.29 22.58 0.87
CA PRO A 3 8.75 22.31 2.23
C PRO A 3 8.05 23.17 3.28
N GLY A 4 7.80 24.44 2.98
CA GLY A 4 7.07 25.37 3.85
C GLY A 4 5.58 25.41 3.58
N TRP A 5 4.82 25.92 4.57
CA TRP A 5 3.37 26.08 4.44
C TRP A 5 2.96 27.24 3.52
N PHE A 6 3.77 28.30 3.48
CA PHE A 6 3.53 29.49 2.66
C PHE A 6 4.39 29.51 1.40
N CYS A 7 3.98 30.27 0.38
CA CYS A 7 4.75 30.47 -0.83
C CYS A 7 5.99 31.32 -0.54
N GLN A 8 7.15 30.75 -0.82
CA GLN A 8 8.46 31.41 -0.69
C GLN A 8 9.28 31.13 -1.94
N ALA A 9 9.78 32.18 -2.62
CA ALA A 9 10.53 32.06 -3.87
C ALA A 9 11.79 31.18 -3.72
N GLN A 10 12.44 31.19 -2.53
CA GLN A 10 13.62 30.36 -2.25
C GLN A 10 13.32 28.84 -2.28
N GLN A 11 12.03 28.45 -2.28
CA GLN A 11 11.58 27.06 -2.31
C GLN A 11 11.09 26.61 -3.69
N ASP A 12 11.19 27.41 -4.73
CA ASP A 12 10.69 27.09 -6.07
C ASP A 12 11.40 25.87 -6.66
N ASN A 13 12.68 25.69 -6.38
CA ASN A 13 13.46 24.51 -6.78
C ASN A 13 13.27 23.28 -5.90
N GLN A 14 12.46 23.38 -4.83
CA GLN A 14 12.20 22.32 -3.85
C GLN A 14 10.75 21.79 -3.95
N VAL A 15 9.98 22.26 -4.94
CA VAL A 15 8.63 21.78 -5.20
C VAL A 15 8.69 20.29 -5.56
N LYS A 16 7.86 19.47 -4.89
CA LYS A 16 7.81 18.03 -5.15
C LYS A 16 7.49 17.75 -6.61
N SER A 17 8.26 16.85 -7.22
CA SER A 17 8.01 16.40 -8.59
C SER A 17 6.69 15.63 -8.69
N PRO A 18 6.10 15.49 -9.89
CA PRO A 18 4.92 14.65 -10.11
C PRO A 18 5.10 13.21 -9.63
N GLN A 19 6.29 12.63 -9.81
CA GLN A 19 6.64 11.28 -9.35
C GLN A 19 6.67 11.18 -7.83
N GLN A 20 7.23 12.18 -7.13
CA GLN A 20 7.21 12.23 -5.67
C GLN A 20 5.79 12.36 -5.13
N LEU A 21 4.93 13.13 -5.79
CA LEU A 21 3.51 13.25 -5.43
C LEU A 21 2.77 11.94 -5.66
N ALA A 22 3.02 11.26 -6.79
CA ALA A 22 2.47 9.94 -7.06
C ALA A 22 2.91 8.91 -6.01
N ASP A 23 4.19 8.92 -5.61
CA ASP A 23 4.69 8.05 -4.56
C ASP A 23 4.02 8.30 -3.20
N ILE A 24 3.81 9.57 -2.83
CA ILE A 24 3.03 9.93 -1.63
C ILE A 24 1.60 9.41 -1.74
N TYR A 25 0.96 9.52 -2.91
CA TYR A 25 -0.40 9.00 -3.14
C TYR A 25 -0.48 7.50 -2.88
N TYR A 26 0.44 6.71 -3.44
CA TYR A 26 0.50 5.27 -3.21
C TYR A 26 0.72 4.91 -1.74
N ARG A 27 1.60 5.65 -1.05
CA ARG A 27 1.91 5.42 0.38
C ARG A 27 0.87 5.97 1.36
N SER A 28 -0.01 6.86 0.93
CA SER A 28 -1.10 7.39 1.75
C SER A 28 -2.46 6.81 1.33
N VAL A 29 -3.01 7.23 0.20
CA VAL A 29 -4.31 6.76 -0.32
C VAL A 29 -4.27 5.25 -0.58
N GLY A 30 -3.15 4.74 -1.09
CA GLY A 30 -2.94 3.32 -1.32
C GLY A 30 -2.75 2.48 -0.04
N HIS A 31 -2.75 3.10 1.14
CA HIS A 31 -2.66 2.46 2.46
C HIS A 31 -3.75 2.99 3.42
N ASN A 32 -4.95 3.27 2.89
CA ASN A 32 -6.12 3.74 3.64
C ASN A 32 -6.01 5.16 4.22
N GLY A 33 -4.99 5.91 3.87
CA GLY A 33 -4.81 7.29 4.32
C GLY A 33 -5.52 8.30 3.43
N THR A 34 -5.57 9.55 3.90
CA THR A 34 -5.99 10.70 3.11
C THR A 34 -4.76 11.49 2.69
N MET A 35 -4.70 11.90 1.44
CA MET A 35 -3.66 12.79 0.93
C MET A 35 -4.17 14.22 0.94
N LEU A 36 -3.60 15.07 1.79
CA LEU A 36 -3.83 16.50 1.81
C LEU A 36 -2.65 17.20 1.14
N LEU A 37 -2.92 17.96 0.09
CA LEU A 37 -1.93 18.78 -0.62
C LEU A 37 -2.17 20.25 -0.37
N ASN A 38 -1.17 20.94 0.16
CA ASN A 38 -1.17 22.38 0.30
C ASN A 38 -0.56 23.05 -0.95
N PHE A 39 -1.32 23.92 -1.59
CA PHE A 39 -0.91 24.77 -2.72
C PHE A 39 -0.90 26.23 -2.23
N PRO A 40 0.24 26.72 -1.73
CA PRO A 40 0.28 28.09 -1.23
C PRO A 40 0.19 29.09 -2.39
N VAL A 41 -0.58 30.14 -2.18
CA VAL A 41 -0.68 31.26 -3.11
C VAL A 41 0.47 32.25 -2.90
N ASN A 42 0.91 32.92 -3.96
CA ASN A 42 1.85 34.01 -3.93
C ASN A 42 1.18 35.32 -3.44
N ARG A 43 1.92 36.43 -3.44
CA ARG A 43 1.38 37.72 -2.99
C ARG A 43 0.29 38.29 -3.93
N ASP A 44 0.20 37.82 -5.16
CA ASP A 44 -0.85 38.19 -6.12
C ASP A 44 -2.09 37.33 -6.01
N GLY A 45 -2.14 36.39 -5.05
CA GLY A 45 -3.24 35.44 -4.86
C GLY A 45 -3.24 34.27 -5.85
N LEU A 46 -2.14 34.05 -6.58
CA LEU A 46 -2.03 32.99 -7.60
C LEU A 46 -1.17 31.84 -7.13
N ILE A 47 -1.52 30.62 -7.57
CA ILE A 47 -0.67 29.44 -7.40
C ILE A 47 0.52 29.58 -8.37
N HIS A 48 1.73 29.34 -7.88
CA HIS A 48 2.94 29.40 -8.70
C HIS A 48 2.89 28.36 -9.85
N PRO A 49 3.31 28.73 -11.10
CA PRO A 49 3.19 27.84 -12.26
C PRO A 49 3.82 26.44 -12.09
N ILE A 50 4.95 26.35 -11.38
CA ILE A 50 5.59 25.03 -11.13
C ILE A 50 4.72 24.14 -10.24
N ASP A 51 4.04 24.70 -9.23
CA ASP A 51 3.14 23.95 -8.35
C ASP A 51 1.94 23.41 -9.13
N SER A 52 1.29 24.24 -9.94
CA SER A 52 0.14 23.84 -10.76
C SER A 52 0.53 22.83 -11.82
N THR A 53 1.66 23.04 -12.53
CA THR A 53 2.16 22.11 -13.54
C THR A 53 2.46 20.73 -12.94
N ASN A 54 3.13 20.69 -11.77
CA ASN A 54 3.44 19.42 -11.12
C ASN A 54 2.18 18.71 -10.58
N ALA A 55 1.19 19.46 -10.13
CA ALA A 55 -0.11 18.91 -9.74
C ALA A 55 -0.86 18.26 -10.91
N VAL A 56 -0.91 18.93 -12.07
CA VAL A 56 -1.54 18.40 -13.28
C VAL A 56 -0.82 17.13 -13.75
N LYS A 57 0.50 17.17 -13.85
CA LYS A 57 1.29 16.00 -14.24
C LYS A 57 1.18 14.84 -13.25
N PHE A 58 1.08 15.12 -11.96
CA PHE A 58 0.78 14.11 -10.94
C PHE A 58 -0.58 13.45 -11.21
N ARG A 59 -1.61 14.25 -11.48
CA ARG A 59 -2.94 13.72 -11.83
C ARG A 59 -2.90 12.84 -13.07
N GLU A 60 -2.18 13.27 -14.13
CA GLU A 60 -1.98 12.49 -15.35
C GLU A 60 -1.33 11.12 -15.07
N ILE A 61 -0.34 11.06 -14.16
CA ILE A 61 0.27 9.79 -13.75
C ILE A 61 -0.77 8.86 -13.13
N ILE A 62 -1.56 9.35 -12.17
CA ILE A 62 -2.57 8.53 -11.49
C ILE A 62 -3.67 8.08 -12.46
N ASP A 63 -4.14 8.98 -13.33
CA ASP A 63 -5.14 8.65 -14.34
C ASP A 63 -4.64 7.59 -15.33
N ASN A 64 -3.36 7.67 -15.72
CA ASN A 64 -2.74 6.67 -16.58
C ASN A 64 -2.57 5.32 -15.86
N ASP A 65 -2.09 5.33 -14.61
CA ASP A 65 -1.85 4.11 -13.83
C ASP A 65 -3.13 3.27 -13.65
N PHE A 66 -4.30 3.93 -13.56
CA PHE A 66 -5.60 3.28 -13.34
C PHE A 66 -6.58 3.44 -14.51
N LYS A 67 -6.08 3.73 -15.72
CA LYS A 67 -6.91 4.06 -16.90
C LYS A 67 -7.84 2.92 -17.32
N THR A 68 -7.34 1.70 -17.36
CA THR A 68 -8.09 0.55 -17.88
C THR A 68 -7.96 -0.63 -16.94
N ASN A 69 -9.06 -0.98 -16.27
CA ASN A 69 -9.12 -2.20 -15.48
C ASN A 69 -9.20 -3.42 -16.39
N LEU A 70 -8.14 -4.21 -16.47
CA LEU A 70 -8.02 -5.40 -17.33
C LEU A 70 -9.01 -6.51 -16.99
N ILE A 71 -9.57 -6.48 -15.78
CA ILE A 71 -10.54 -7.47 -15.29
C ILE A 71 -11.95 -6.90 -15.12
N ALA A 72 -12.23 -5.70 -15.65
CA ALA A 72 -13.55 -5.08 -15.56
C ALA A 72 -14.65 -6.03 -16.06
N GLY A 73 -15.71 -6.24 -15.28
CA GLY A 73 -16.83 -7.12 -15.59
C GLY A 73 -16.49 -8.61 -15.66
N MET A 74 -15.24 -9.01 -15.40
CA MET A 74 -14.86 -10.43 -15.42
C MET A 74 -15.33 -11.14 -14.15
N LYS A 75 -15.74 -12.40 -14.33
CA LYS A 75 -16.02 -13.31 -13.22
C LYS A 75 -14.77 -14.10 -12.88
N ALA A 76 -14.31 -13.97 -11.62
CA ALA A 76 -13.22 -14.78 -11.11
C ALA A 76 -13.67 -16.18 -10.68
N LYS A 77 -12.72 -17.13 -10.67
CA LYS A 77 -12.84 -18.38 -9.93
C LYS A 77 -12.37 -18.13 -8.50
N ALA A 78 -13.26 -18.37 -7.53
CA ALA A 78 -12.92 -18.30 -6.11
C ALA A 78 -12.99 -19.67 -5.45
N THR A 79 -12.14 -19.95 -4.47
CA THR A 79 -12.16 -21.21 -3.70
C THR A 79 -13.32 -21.26 -2.70
N SER A 80 -13.89 -20.11 -2.33
CA SER A 80 -15.07 -20.00 -1.48
C SER A 80 -15.94 -18.83 -1.91
N THR A 81 -17.25 -19.00 -1.84
CA THR A 81 -18.25 -17.95 -2.10
C THR A 81 -19.48 -18.24 -1.25
N ARG A 82 -19.98 -17.24 -0.53
CA ARG A 82 -21.13 -17.37 0.39
C ARG A 82 -22.45 -17.69 -0.30
N GLY A 83 -22.54 -17.45 -1.59
CA GLY A 83 -23.74 -17.71 -2.40
C GLY A 83 -23.88 -16.74 -3.57
N LYS A 84 -24.93 -16.90 -4.35
CA LYS A 84 -25.11 -16.17 -5.63
C LYS A 84 -25.07 -14.64 -5.46
N ARG A 85 -25.64 -14.12 -4.37
CA ARG A 85 -25.66 -12.66 -4.08
C ARG A 85 -24.27 -12.08 -3.85
N PHE A 86 -23.33 -12.89 -3.37
CA PHE A 86 -21.96 -12.48 -3.03
C PHE A 86 -20.96 -13.04 -4.05
N SER A 87 -21.34 -13.03 -5.33
CA SER A 87 -20.52 -13.59 -6.40
C SER A 87 -19.25 -12.75 -6.67
N THR A 88 -18.26 -13.36 -7.31
CA THR A 88 -16.99 -12.69 -7.63
C THR A 88 -17.14 -11.54 -8.65
N THR A 89 -18.27 -11.45 -9.36
CA THR A 89 -18.56 -10.32 -10.26
C THR A 89 -18.72 -9.00 -9.50
N ALA A 90 -19.18 -9.05 -8.25
CA ALA A 90 -19.29 -7.89 -7.39
C ALA A 90 -17.96 -7.16 -7.08
N MET A 91 -16.82 -7.80 -7.36
CA MET A 91 -15.51 -7.16 -7.23
C MET A 91 -15.10 -6.33 -8.45
N THR A 92 -15.86 -6.43 -9.56
CA THR A 92 -15.49 -5.81 -10.86
C THR A 92 -16.65 -5.11 -11.55
N ASP A 93 -17.79 -4.93 -10.85
CA ASP A 93 -19.00 -4.29 -11.37
C ASP A 93 -19.01 -2.77 -11.18
N ASN A 94 -18.03 -2.24 -10.46
CA ASN A 94 -17.88 -0.83 -10.11
C ASN A 94 -19.03 -0.28 -9.22
N ASP A 95 -19.72 -1.17 -8.50
CA ASP A 95 -20.75 -0.84 -7.52
C ASP A 95 -20.18 -1.01 -6.10
N TYR A 96 -20.08 0.08 -5.34
CA TYR A 96 -19.52 0.06 -4.00
C TYR A 96 -20.42 -0.56 -2.94
N ASP A 97 -21.70 -0.81 -3.26
CA ASP A 97 -22.67 -1.43 -2.35
C ASP A 97 -22.71 -2.96 -2.50
N THR A 98 -22.08 -3.50 -3.55
CA THR A 98 -21.93 -4.93 -3.76
C THR A 98 -20.56 -5.42 -3.32
N TYR A 99 -20.46 -6.69 -2.97
CA TYR A 99 -19.19 -7.32 -2.58
C TYR A 99 -19.23 -8.83 -2.73
N TRP A 100 -18.08 -9.41 -3.02
CA TRP A 100 -17.86 -10.84 -2.88
C TRP A 100 -17.57 -11.18 -1.42
N ALA A 101 -18.11 -12.31 -0.95
CA ALA A 101 -17.80 -12.82 0.38
C ALA A 101 -17.51 -14.33 0.35
N THR A 102 -16.61 -14.78 1.22
CA THR A 102 -16.41 -16.20 1.52
C THR A 102 -17.57 -16.75 2.36
N ALA A 103 -17.73 -18.06 2.35
CA ALA A 103 -18.68 -18.74 3.25
C ALA A 103 -18.37 -18.43 4.71
N ASP A 104 -19.40 -18.52 5.57
CA ASP A 104 -19.26 -18.29 7.02
C ASP A 104 -18.18 -19.21 7.61
N GLY A 105 -17.33 -18.66 8.47
CA GLY A 105 -16.22 -19.37 9.07
C GLY A 105 -14.99 -19.56 8.15
N THR A 106 -15.04 -19.10 6.90
CA THR A 106 -13.91 -19.23 5.95
C THR A 106 -13.11 -17.92 5.92
N ASN A 107 -11.92 -17.93 6.50
CA ASN A 107 -11.05 -16.77 6.66
C ASN A 107 -9.93 -16.68 5.61
N THR A 108 -9.82 -17.68 4.74
CA THR A 108 -8.83 -17.71 3.66
C THR A 108 -9.50 -18.07 2.34
N ALA A 109 -9.03 -17.52 1.24
CA ALA A 109 -9.50 -17.89 -0.09
C ALA A 109 -8.50 -17.47 -1.17
N THR A 110 -8.66 -18.05 -2.34
CA THR A 110 -7.95 -17.65 -3.56
C THR A 110 -8.96 -17.20 -4.61
N VAL A 111 -8.72 -16.02 -5.18
CA VAL A 111 -9.52 -15.45 -6.29
C VAL A 111 -8.62 -15.40 -7.52
N THR A 112 -9.03 -16.05 -8.59
CA THR A 112 -8.25 -16.22 -9.83
C THR A 112 -8.99 -15.64 -11.02
N TYR A 113 -8.32 -14.80 -11.79
CA TYR A 113 -8.76 -14.31 -13.10
C TYR A 113 -7.93 -14.96 -14.20
N GLN A 114 -8.57 -15.34 -15.29
CA GLN A 114 -7.93 -15.94 -16.47
C GLN A 114 -8.25 -15.10 -17.70
N PHE A 115 -7.20 -14.65 -18.39
CA PHE A 115 -7.30 -13.88 -19.62
C PHE A 115 -7.30 -14.80 -20.84
N ARG A 116 -8.02 -14.41 -21.88
CA ARG A 116 -8.01 -15.14 -23.18
C ARG A 116 -6.63 -15.06 -23.85
N GLN A 117 -5.98 -13.91 -23.74
CA GLN A 117 -4.63 -13.65 -24.25
C GLN A 117 -3.76 -13.12 -23.09
N PRO A 118 -2.43 -13.31 -23.15
CA PRO A 118 -1.54 -12.74 -22.14
C PRO A 118 -1.75 -11.23 -22.04
N GLN A 119 -1.82 -10.72 -20.83
CA GLN A 119 -1.92 -9.29 -20.52
C GLN A 119 -0.67 -8.87 -19.75
N ARG A 120 -0.11 -7.70 -20.10
CA ARG A 120 0.88 -7.03 -19.28
C ARG A 120 0.17 -6.32 -18.13
N MET A 121 0.72 -6.42 -16.92
CA MET A 121 0.15 -5.83 -15.72
C MET A 121 1.25 -5.47 -14.74
N ASN A 122 1.08 -4.36 -14.02
CA ASN A 122 2.05 -3.84 -13.06
C ASN A 122 1.40 -3.01 -11.93
N ARG A 123 0.06 -2.92 -11.90
CA ARG A 123 -0.71 -2.23 -10.87
C ARG A 123 -1.88 -3.09 -10.41
N MET A 124 -2.18 -3.03 -9.12
CA MET A 124 -3.40 -3.64 -8.58
C MET A 124 -4.05 -2.72 -7.56
N MET A 125 -5.35 -2.71 -7.55
CA MET A 125 -6.19 -2.07 -6.53
C MET A 125 -7.05 -3.12 -5.85
N LEU A 126 -7.13 -3.07 -4.52
CA LEU A 126 -8.01 -3.90 -3.71
C LEU A 126 -8.76 -3.02 -2.71
N GLN A 127 -10.03 -3.36 -2.45
CA GLN A 127 -10.86 -2.68 -1.46
C GLN A 127 -11.72 -3.70 -0.72
N GLU A 128 -11.72 -3.62 0.60
CA GLU A 128 -12.67 -4.35 1.44
C GLU A 128 -13.99 -3.58 1.53
N TYR A 129 -15.06 -4.31 1.70
CA TYR A 129 -16.38 -3.72 2.00
C TYR A 129 -16.40 -3.21 3.43
N ILE A 130 -15.95 -1.98 3.61
CA ILE A 130 -15.70 -1.34 4.92
C ILE A 130 -16.91 -1.25 5.84
N PRO A 131 -18.17 -1.15 5.37
CA PRO A 131 -19.32 -1.22 6.28
C PRO A 131 -19.37 -2.47 7.15
N LEU A 132 -18.69 -3.56 6.73
CA LEU A 132 -18.53 -4.79 7.54
C LEU A 132 -17.16 -4.88 8.24
N GLY A 133 -16.36 -3.83 8.18
CA GLY A 133 -15.05 -3.72 8.82
C GLY A 133 -13.89 -4.24 8.00
N GLN A 134 -12.70 -3.81 8.36
CA GLN A 134 -11.43 -4.29 7.81
C GLN A 134 -11.09 -5.66 8.40
N ARG A 135 -10.90 -6.67 7.57
CA ARG A 135 -10.71 -8.07 7.99
C ARG A 135 -9.41 -8.68 7.52
N VAL A 136 -8.98 -8.38 6.30
CA VAL A 136 -7.76 -8.98 5.73
C VAL A 136 -6.53 -8.57 6.56
N LYS A 137 -5.72 -9.57 6.92
CA LYS A 137 -4.46 -9.41 7.67
C LYS A 137 -3.26 -9.67 6.78
N SER A 138 -3.39 -10.60 5.82
CA SER A 138 -2.33 -10.89 4.87
C SER A 138 -2.87 -11.49 3.58
N PHE A 139 -2.19 -11.20 2.47
CA PHE A 139 -2.51 -11.74 1.15
C PHE A 139 -1.26 -11.82 0.28
N VAL A 140 -1.33 -12.54 -0.82
CA VAL A 140 -0.27 -12.65 -1.82
C VAL A 140 -0.87 -12.45 -3.20
N VAL A 141 -0.22 -11.65 -4.04
CA VAL A 141 -0.56 -11.50 -5.46
C VAL A 141 0.37 -12.37 -6.28
N GLU A 142 -0.19 -13.20 -7.14
CA GLU A 142 0.58 -14.16 -7.94
C GLU A 142 0.12 -14.11 -9.41
N TYR A 143 1.06 -14.27 -10.33
CA TYR A 143 0.79 -14.42 -11.76
C TYR A 143 1.09 -15.84 -12.22
N GLN A 144 0.46 -16.26 -13.30
CA GLN A 144 0.67 -17.58 -13.88
C GLN A 144 1.86 -17.56 -14.83
N ASP A 145 2.86 -18.41 -14.55
CA ASP A 145 4.00 -18.70 -15.43
C ASP A 145 3.98 -20.17 -15.85
N GLY A 146 3.56 -20.42 -17.07
CA GLY A 146 3.28 -21.79 -17.55
C GLY A 146 2.23 -22.50 -16.69
N LYS A 147 2.64 -23.52 -15.97
CA LYS A 147 1.76 -24.28 -15.03
C LYS A 147 1.91 -23.81 -13.58
N GLN A 148 2.86 -22.95 -13.29
CA GLN A 148 3.16 -22.49 -11.93
C GLN A 148 2.53 -21.13 -11.64
N TRP A 149 2.39 -20.83 -10.35
CA TRP A 149 1.99 -19.52 -9.85
C TRP A 149 3.14 -18.92 -9.08
N LEU A 150 3.62 -17.78 -9.53
CA LEU A 150 4.75 -17.08 -8.93
C LEU A 150 4.27 -15.75 -8.31
N PRO A 151 4.79 -15.36 -7.15
CA PRO A 151 4.45 -14.06 -6.57
C PRO A 151 4.97 -12.93 -7.46
N VAL A 152 4.18 -11.86 -7.58
CA VAL A 152 4.67 -10.63 -8.20
C VAL A 152 5.75 -9.99 -7.32
N SER A 153 6.74 -9.34 -7.95
CA SER A 153 7.79 -8.64 -7.21
C SER A 153 7.25 -7.31 -6.67
N LEU A 154 7.02 -7.25 -5.38
CA LEU A 154 6.58 -6.07 -4.63
C LEU A 154 7.71 -5.52 -3.77
N ASN A 155 7.75 -4.19 -3.59
CA ASN A 155 8.66 -3.51 -2.69
C ASN A 155 8.01 -3.21 -1.32
N GLU A 156 6.93 -3.88 -1.01
CA GLU A 156 6.12 -3.67 0.20
C GLU A 156 5.48 -4.98 0.67
N GLU A 157 5.16 -5.05 1.95
CA GLU A 157 4.43 -6.18 2.51
C GLU A 157 2.94 -6.10 2.18
N THR A 158 2.33 -7.25 1.91
CA THR A 158 0.90 -7.39 1.63
C THR A 158 0.15 -7.81 2.89
N THR A 159 0.09 -6.91 3.88
CA THR A 159 -0.51 -7.17 5.19
C THR A 159 -2.02 -6.92 5.19
N THR A 160 -2.45 -5.67 5.04
CA THR A 160 -3.86 -5.26 5.14
C THR A 160 -4.35 -4.67 3.83
N ILE A 161 -5.65 -4.70 3.61
CA ILE A 161 -6.31 -4.06 2.46
C ILE A 161 -7.08 -2.83 2.92
N GLY A 162 -8.14 -3.00 3.71
CA GLY A 162 -8.98 -1.92 4.19
C GLY A 162 -9.75 -1.19 3.10
N TYR A 163 -9.95 0.12 3.28
CA TYR A 163 -10.71 0.95 2.34
C TYR A 163 -10.10 0.98 0.94
N LYS A 164 -8.76 1.08 0.83
CA LYS A 164 -8.05 1.06 -0.45
C LYS A 164 -6.61 0.63 -0.28
N ARG A 165 -6.22 -0.40 -1.00
CA ARG A 165 -4.83 -0.83 -1.16
C ARG A 165 -4.43 -0.71 -2.63
N LEU A 166 -3.38 0.06 -2.90
CA LEU A 166 -2.79 0.21 -4.22
C LEU A 166 -1.41 -0.43 -4.22
N LEU A 167 -1.16 -1.31 -5.18
CA LEU A 167 0.11 -2.00 -5.32
C LEU A 167 0.79 -1.63 -6.62
N ARG A 168 2.10 -1.43 -6.56
CA ARG A 168 3.01 -1.29 -7.70
C ARG A 168 3.95 -2.48 -7.70
N PHE A 169 4.03 -3.21 -8.77
CA PHE A 169 4.92 -4.34 -8.93
C PHE A 169 5.62 -4.32 -10.27
N LYS A 170 6.75 -5.04 -10.38
CA LYS A 170 7.48 -5.19 -11.63
C LYS A 170 6.57 -5.80 -12.68
N SER A 171 6.56 -5.23 -13.89
CA SER A 171 5.70 -5.68 -14.99
C SER A 171 5.83 -7.18 -15.24
N VAL A 172 4.68 -7.83 -15.32
CA VAL A 172 4.56 -9.24 -15.72
C VAL A 172 3.59 -9.36 -16.88
N THR A 173 3.86 -10.27 -17.81
CA THR A 173 2.94 -10.62 -18.91
C THR A 173 2.45 -12.04 -18.70
N SER A 174 1.14 -12.20 -18.46
CA SER A 174 0.58 -13.49 -18.09
C SER A 174 -0.86 -13.68 -18.58
N LYS A 175 -1.27 -14.94 -18.70
CA LYS A 175 -2.69 -15.33 -18.92
C LYS A 175 -3.49 -15.42 -17.62
N GLY A 176 -2.85 -15.34 -16.46
CA GLY A 176 -3.57 -15.46 -15.19
C GLY A 176 -2.98 -14.60 -14.10
N ILE A 177 -3.84 -14.05 -13.27
CA ILE A 177 -3.49 -13.36 -12.02
C ILE A 177 -4.42 -13.84 -10.92
N ARG A 178 -3.89 -14.00 -9.71
CA ARG A 178 -4.69 -14.37 -8.56
C ARG A 178 -4.25 -13.62 -7.30
N VAL A 179 -5.21 -13.44 -6.42
CA VAL A 179 -4.98 -12.98 -5.04
C VAL A 179 -5.29 -14.14 -4.11
N ARG A 180 -4.32 -14.50 -3.30
CA ARG A 180 -4.47 -15.51 -2.26
C ARG A 180 -4.50 -14.81 -0.91
N PHE A 181 -5.67 -14.73 -0.30
CA PHE A 181 -5.88 -14.21 1.05
C PHE A 181 -5.46 -15.28 2.05
N THR A 182 -4.40 -15.02 2.79
CA THR A 182 -3.71 -16.01 3.63
C THR A 182 -4.11 -15.94 5.09
N ASP A 183 -4.59 -14.78 5.56
CA ASP A 183 -5.15 -14.59 6.90
C ASP A 183 -6.16 -13.45 6.94
N SER A 184 -7.22 -13.61 7.74
CA SER A 184 -8.20 -12.57 8.02
C SER A 184 -8.86 -12.74 9.39
N ARG A 185 -9.45 -11.66 9.91
CA ARG A 185 -10.18 -11.63 11.20
C ARG A 185 -11.58 -12.23 11.13
N GLY A 186 -12.03 -12.64 9.96
CA GLY A 186 -13.36 -13.21 9.70
C GLY A 186 -13.55 -13.47 8.22
N PRO A 187 -14.74 -13.89 7.77
CA PRO A 187 -15.03 -14.10 6.37
C PRO A 187 -14.66 -12.89 5.54
N LEU A 188 -14.03 -13.12 4.39
CA LEU A 188 -13.59 -12.07 3.47
C LEU A 188 -14.81 -11.35 2.88
N CYS A 189 -14.71 -10.03 2.74
CA CYS A 189 -15.72 -9.18 2.10
C CYS A 189 -14.98 -8.15 1.23
N ILE A 190 -14.84 -8.45 -0.06
CA ILE A 190 -14.10 -7.60 -1.02
C ILE A 190 -15.10 -7.00 -2.00
N ASN A 191 -15.14 -5.67 -2.07
CA ASN A 191 -16.06 -4.96 -2.96
C ASN A 191 -15.40 -4.48 -4.26
N ASN A 192 -14.08 -4.32 -4.29
CA ASN A 192 -13.43 -3.90 -5.53
C ASN A 192 -12.06 -4.56 -5.70
N LEU A 193 -11.78 -4.98 -6.91
CA LEU A 193 -10.49 -5.49 -7.35
C LEU A 193 -10.23 -5.01 -8.78
N GLY A 194 -9.08 -4.38 -8.99
CA GLY A 194 -8.65 -3.92 -10.30
C GLY A 194 -7.22 -4.33 -10.59
N VAL A 195 -6.96 -4.65 -11.86
CA VAL A 195 -5.63 -4.96 -12.39
C VAL A 195 -5.38 -4.04 -13.57
N TYR A 196 -4.20 -3.41 -13.62
CA TYR A 196 -3.92 -2.37 -14.60
C TYR A 196 -2.52 -2.51 -15.16
N ASP A 197 -2.33 -1.89 -16.33
CA ASP A 197 -1.04 -1.68 -16.97
C ASP A 197 -0.77 -0.17 -17.09
N ALA A 198 0.16 0.33 -16.30
CA ALA A 198 0.58 1.72 -16.29
C ALA A 198 1.57 2.09 -17.41
N GLY A 199 1.84 1.18 -18.34
CA GLY A 199 2.73 1.40 -19.47
C GLY A 199 4.18 0.95 -19.25
N GLU A 200 5.03 1.10 -20.29
CA GLU A 200 6.40 0.55 -20.31
C GLU A 200 7.34 1.21 -19.30
N ASN A 201 7.16 2.50 -19.05
CA ASN A 201 8.01 3.24 -18.13
C ASN A 201 7.61 3.09 -16.65
N ALA A 202 6.57 2.31 -16.37
CA ALA A 202 6.05 2.13 -15.02
C ALA A 202 7.06 1.47 -14.06
N ASP A 203 7.94 0.62 -14.57
CA ASP A 203 8.97 -0.05 -13.77
C ASP A 203 10.11 0.90 -13.36
N GLN A 204 10.33 1.99 -14.09
CA GLN A 204 11.34 3.01 -13.77
C GLN A 204 10.89 3.91 -12.60
N VAL A 205 9.59 3.97 -12.34
CA VAL A 205 8.98 4.79 -11.29
C VAL A 205 8.65 3.96 -10.05
N LEU A 206 8.99 2.68 -10.04
CA LEU A 206 8.94 1.90 -8.79
C LEU A 206 9.87 2.61 -7.81
N PRO A 207 9.40 2.89 -6.57
CA PRO A 207 10.31 3.39 -5.56
C PRO A 207 11.50 2.42 -5.57
N SER A 208 12.70 2.97 -5.78
CA SER A 208 13.90 2.19 -5.50
C SER A 208 13.63 1.54 -4.16
N THR A 209 13.82 0.26 -4.08
CA THR A 209 13.64 -0.52 -2.87
C THR A 209 14.05 0.38 -1.71
N SER A 210 13.06 1.00 -1.02
CA SER A 210 13.35 1.45 0.33
C SER A 210 13.84 0.16 0.91
N GLN A 211 15.14 0.05 1.10
CA GLN A 211 15.74 -1.09 1.74
C GLN A 211 14.78 -1.37 2.87
N ILE A 212 14.14 -2.55 2.85
CA ILE A 212 13.47 -3.06 4.04
C ILE A 212 14.50 -2.75 5.09
N ALA A 213 14.20 -1.76 5.95
CA ALA A 213 15.24 -1.17 6.78
C ALA A 213 15.86 -2.35 7.49
N THR A 214 17.06 -2.73 7.06
CA THR A 214 17.72 -3.90 7.62
C THR A 214 17.90 -3.45 9.05
N THR A 215 17.06 -3.95 9.95
CA THR A 215 17.11 -3.57 11.34
C THR A 215 18.48 -3.98 11.81
N LEU A 216 19.35 -3.00 12.04
CA LEU A 216 20.66 -3.27 12.55
C LEU A 216 20.51 -3.98 13.89
N PRO A 217 21.31 -5.00 14.19
CA PRO A 217 21.31 -5.56 15.52
C PRO A 217 21.65 -4.45 16.52
N TYR A 218 20.88 -4.37 17.59
CA TYR A 218 21.04 -3.36 18.63
C TYR A 218 20.65 -3.91 20.00
N SER A 219 21.14 -3.26 21.03
CA SER A 219 20.75 -3.49 22.41
C SER A 219 20.47 -2.15 23.11
N PHE A 220 19.66 -2.19 24.16
CA PHE A 220 19.47 -1.06 25.06
C PHE A 220 20.42 -1.23 26.25
N ILE A 221 21.25 -0.23 26.53
CA ILE A 221 22.27 -0.33 27.58
C ILE A 221 21.86 0.32 28.89
N ASN A 222 20.81 1.14 28.88
CA ASN A 222 20.31 1.85 30.07
C ASN A 222 18.90 1.42 30.50
N GLN A 223 18.44 0.26 30.04
CA GLN A 223 17.12 -0.30 30.37
C GLN A 223 17.24 -1.75 30.84
N GLU A 224 16.32 -2.18 31.70
CA GLU A 224 16.23 -3.58 32.11
C GLU A 224 15.92 -4.51 30.92
N ALA A 225 16.41 -5.74 30.94
CA ALA A 225 16.33 -6.69 29.81
C ALA A 225 14.90 -6.94 29.33
N ASP A 226 13.93 -7.04 30.24
CA ASP A 226 12.53 -7.27 29.89
C ASP A 226 11.88 -6.06 29.21
N LYS A 227 12.22 -4.85 29.66
CA LYS A 227 11.80 -3.59 29.03
C LYS A 227 12.43 -3.43 27.65
N ALA A 228 13.71 -3.71 27.53
CA ALA A 228 14.45 -3.69 26.28
C ALA A 228 13.84 -4.64 25.24
N LYS A 229 13.44 -5.84 25.68
CA LYS A 229 12.77 -6.84 24.83
C LYS A 229 11.40 -6.34 24.35
N ALA A 230 10.57 -5.78 25.21
CA ALA A 230 9.26 -5.25 24.84
C ALA A 230 9.36 -4.08 23.88
N ALA A 231 10.39 -3.22 24.00
CA ALA A 231 10.61 -2.12 23.08
C ALA A 231 11.10 -2.56 21.68
N ALA A 232 11.60 -3.79 21.54
CA ALA A 232 12.24 -4.29 20.31
C ALA A 232 11.52 -5.47 19.64
N ASP A 233 10.39 -5.96 20.20
CA ASP A 233 9.71 -7.18 19.77
C ASP A 233 8.85 -7.02 18.52
N ARG A 234 8.76 -5.81 17.95
CA ARG A 234 7.94 -5.44 16.79
C ARG A 234 6.44 -5.73 16.97
N ASN A 235 5.97 -5.78 18.20
CA ASN A 235 4.58 -5.98 18.52
C ASN A 235 3.95 -4.67 19.02
N GLU A 236 3.10 -4.07 18.23
CA GLU A 236 2.43 -2.80 18.56
C GLU A 236 1.49 -2.87 19.77
N ARG A 237 1.26 -4.05 20.31
CA ARG A 237 0.43 -4.29 21.50
C ARG A 237 1.24 -4.42 22.78
N THR A 238 2.55 -4.55 22.67
CA THR A 238 3.48 -4.51 23.78
C THR A 238 4.07 -3.13 23.92
N ASN A 239 4.15 -2.62 25.12
CA ASN A 239 4.78 -1.36 25.43
C ASN A 239 5.71 -1.50 26.63
N CYS A 240 6.63 -0.58 26.80
CA CYS A 240 7.43 -0.45 28.00
C CYS A 240 7.57 1.03 28.39
N PHE A 241 7.59 1.26 29.71
CA PHE A 241 8.02 2.56 30.24
C PHE A 241 9.53 2.54 30.36
N ILE A 242 10.20 3.53 29.74
CA ILE A 242 11.64 3.70 29.89
C ILE A 242 11.96 4.31 31.24
N ASP A 243 13.06 3.87 31.85
CA ASP A 243 13.57 4.46 33.07
C ASP A 243 14.33 5.76 32.74
N GLY A 244 13.91 6.85 33.34
CA GLY A 244 14.46 8.17 33.05
C GLY A 244 13.90 8.80 31.76
N ASN A 245 14.61 9.80 31.24
CA ASN A 245 14.20 10.56 30.05
C ASN A 245 15.05 10.22 28.84
N GLU A 246 15.85 9.16 28.90
CA GLU A 246 16.82 8.82 27.87
C GLU A 246 16.77 7.32 27.56
N LEU A 247 16.77 7.01 26.27
CA LEU A 247 16.91 5.64 25.77
C LEU A 247 18.21 5.54 24.98
N VAL A 248 19.16 4.77 25.49
CA VAL A 248 20.48 4.60 24.85
C VAL A 248 20.51 3.28 24.09
N ILE A 249 20.76 3.38 22.79
CA ILE A 249 20.79 2.25 21.86
C ILE A 249 22.25 2.02 21.45
N ASP A 250 22.76 0.83 21.75
CA ASP A 250 24.08 0.38 21.33
C ASP A 250 23.96 -0.49 20.06
N LEU A 251 24.68 -0.10 19.01
CA LEU A 251 24.76 -0.83 17.74
C LEU A 251 25.92 -1.83 17.68
N GLY A 252 26.66 -1.96 18.77
CA GLY A 252 27.82 -2.85 18.92
C GLY A 252 29.05 -2.44 18.12
N GLN A 253 28.92 -1.54 17.17
CA GLN A 253 30.01 -0.97 16.35
C GLN A 253 29.52 0.29 15.65
N GLU A 254 30.45 1.07 15.14
CA GLU A 254 30.14 2.26 14.33
C GLU A 254 29.35 1.87 13.08
N ARG A 255 28.20 2.51 12.86
CA ARG A 255 27.27 2.26 11.75
C ARG A 255 26.76 3.56 11.15
N THR A 256 26.54 3.57 9.85
CA THR A 256 25.80 4.63 9.20
C THR A 256 24.29 4.34 9.32
N ILE A 257 23.57 5.23 9.98
CA ILE A 257 22.12 5.13 10.16
C ILE A 257 21.45 6.08 9.17
N SER A 258 20.50 5.57 8.38
CA SER A 258 19.70 6.37 7.44
C SER A 258 18.32 6.75 7.99
N SER A 259 17.79 5.99 8.92
CA SER A 259 16.48 6.25 9.54
C SER A 259 16.38 5.60 10.92
N PHE A 260 15.52 6.18 11.75
CA PHE A 260 15.12 5.65 13.04
C PHE A 260 13.59 5.61 13.09
N HIS A 261 13.03 4.45 13.44
CA HIS A 261 11.59 4.28 13.61
C HIS A 261 11.26 4.16 15.08
N TYR A 262 10.41 5.05 15.56
CA TYR A 262 9.90 5.07 16.91
C TYR A 262 8.38 5.11 16.90
N LEU A 263 7.75 4.22 17.64
CA LEU A 263 6.30 4.17 17.81
C LEU A 263 5.99 4.43 19.29
N PRO A 264 5.53 5.64 19.65
CA PRO A 264 5.11 5.92 21.02
C PRO A 264 3.80 5.20 21.32
N ASP A 265 3.60 4.80 22.56
CA ASP A 265 2.31 4.32 23.03
C ASP A 265 1.28 5.46 22.96
N GLN A 266 0.27 5.28 22.13
CA GLN A 266 -0.81 6.26 21.95
C GLN A 266 -1.98 6.04 22.93
N SER A 267 -1.94 5.00 23.73
CA SER A 267 -2.95 4.71 24.74
C SER A 267 -2.63 5.33 26.11
N ALA A 268 -1.42 5.83 26.28
CA ALA A 268 -1.05 6.55 27.49
C ALA A 268 -1.60 7.98 27.48
N PRO A 269 -2.16 8.48 28.60
CA PRO A 269 -2.72 9.83 28.70
C PRO A 269 -1.69 10.95 28.55
#